data_97cd8f059d78a4ce2c69f09caaffd610
#
_entry.id   97cd8f059d78a4ce2c69f09caaffd610
#
_cell.length_a   1.000
_cell.length_b   1.000
_cell.length_c   1.000
_cell.angle_alpha   90.00
_cell.angle_beta   90.00
_cell.angle_gamma   90.00
#
_symmetry.space_group_name_H-M   'P 1'
#
loop_
_entity.id
_entity.type
_entity.pdbx_description
1 polymer ?
#
loop_
_entity_poly.entity_id
_entity_poly.type
_entity_poly.pdbx_seq_one_letter_code
_entity_poly.pdbx_strand_id
1 'polypeptide(L)'
;NLEAFVEDFRLGDAPTLKRELTTSWRNPPEILTLANAVSDSVLGRGSDRAVAALEPREGADAGEVHLGFYAEQAEEIEAVADLMAREFRAKKEAGEKFTGAVLVRANKHSQDIADALNERGIPFEIVGRGGLLRTPEVADVVALATMLIRPQDSAAALRVLTGPMVGLGLSDLVALGRRAKNLAGHGERVLHPEEPMERLASQLAELTADPPDQVPGLTDAVADLGERQRYSEEGVQRLELLSSRLRRLRTQSLSKSLPDLFADIENVFGVRTEVLASGNIAGAVHLDRLHDEVASYSGESLSGLLDFFALALEHEDGLEPGEVVVREDQVQILTAHKAKGLEWDVVAVVHADSTTYQAKVSTFLTNVTKVPDPSFTALGDAADRKDFERLVNGAKATRDRDEIVGWLQERRTAEEEEASRLFYVAITRSERVLSVTGSRRIKSADPYEHLVRLKEAA
;
A
#
# COMPACT_ATOMS: atom_id res chain seq x y z
N ASN A 1 16.47 -9.50 -19.99
CA ASN A 1 16.54 -9.73 -21.43
C ASN A 1 17.06 -11.15 -21.68
N LEU A 2 16.12 -12.10 -21.96
CA LEU A 2 16.44 -13.54 -22.11
C LEU A 2 17.31 -13.82 -23.35
N GLU A 3 17.15 -13.05 -24.42
CA GLU A 3 17.93 -13.22 -25.65
C GLU A 3 19.38 -12.77 -25.45
N ALA A 4 19.60 -11.62 -24.81
CA ALA A 4 20.93 -11.16 -24.47
C ALA A 4 21.66 -12.16 -23.55
N PHE A 5 20.95 -12.76 -22.57
CA PHE A 5 21.54 -13.78 -21.69
C PHE A 5 22.11 -14.98 -22.46
N VAL A 6 21.41 -15.46 -23.49
CA VAL A 6 21.86 -16.60 -24.29
C VAL A 6 23.15 -16.27 -25.06
N GLU A 7 23.30 -15.02 -25.50
CA GLU A 7 24.49 -14.54 -26.20
C GLU A 7 25.64 -14.18 -25.24
N ASP A 8 25.33 -13.56 -24.11
CA ASP A 8 26.31 -13.09 -23.12
C ASP A 8 26.98 -14.27 -22.36
N PHE A 9 26.24 -15.36 -22.14
CA PHE A 9 26.70 -16.53 -21.37
C PHE A 9 26.82 -17.77 -22.25
N ARG A 10 27.68 -17.71 -23.26
CA ARG A 10 27.98 -18.85 -24.15
C ARG A 10 28.79 -19.94 -23.45
N LEU A 11 28.51 -21.20 -23.80
CA LEU A 11 29.32 -22.35 -23.39
C LEU A 11 30.37 -22.65 -24.47
N GLY A 12 31.52 -21.96 -24.45
CA GLY A 12 32.49 -21.96 -25.57
C GLY A 12 31.88 -21.26 -26.79
N ASP A 13 31.95 -21.90 -27.95
CA ASP A 13 31.35 -21.36 -29.19
C ASP A 13 29.84 -21.65 -29.36
N ALA A 14 29.29 -22.48 -28.48
CA ALA A 14 27.86 -22.84 -28.53
C ALA A 14 27.01 -21.90 -27.68
N PRO A 15 25.77 -21.53 -28.11
CA PRO A 15 24.84 -20.77 -27.30
C PRO A 15 24.45 -21.56 -26.06
N THR A 16 24.11 -20.86 -24.97
CA THR A 16 23.59 -21.48 -23.74
C THR A 16 22.33 -22.30 -24.03
N LEU A 17 22.26 -23.49 -23.45
CA LEU A 17 21.09 -24.37 -23.63
C LEU A 17 19.83 -23.73 -23.04
N LYS A 18 18.88 -23.36 -23.88
CA LYS A 18 17.55 -22.88 -23.51
C LYS A 18 16.63 -24.08 -23.26
N ARG A 19 15.98 -24.11 -22.10
CA ARG A 19 14.91 -25.05 -21.78
C ARG A 19 13.68 -24.26 -21.35
N GLU A 20 12.52 -24.67 -21.82
CA GLU A 20 11.25 -23.98 -21.56
C GLU A 20 10.29 -24.90 -20.79
N LEU A 21 9.58 -24.32 -19.82
CA LEU A 21 8.47 -24.96 -19.15
C LEU A 21 7.18 -24.42 -19.80
N THR A 22 6.58 -25.23 -20.65
CA THR A 22 5.42 -24.82 -21.47
C THR A 22 4.08 -25.27 -20.91
N THR A 23 4.08 -26.24 -19.98
CA THR A 23 2.84 -26.76 -19.39
C THR A 23 2.41 -25.94 -18.16
N SER A 24 1.20 -25.38 -18.24
CA SER A 24 0.55 -24.75 -17.07
C SER A 24 -0.23 -25.79 -16.29
N TRP A 25 0.07 -25.89 -14.99
CA TRP A 25 -0.65 -26.76 -14.07
C TRP A 25 -1.84 -26.07 -13.39
N ARG A 26 -1.90 -24.73 -13.49
CA ARG A 26 -2.90 -23.87 -12.87
C ARG A 26 -4.10 -23.62 -13.77
N ASN A 27 -3.82 -23.09 -14.95
CA ASN A 27 -4.86 -22.47 -15.74
C ASN A 27 -5.56 -23.46 -16.69
N PRO A 28 -6.89 -23.42 -16.76
CA PRO A 28 -7.68 -24.13 -17.76
C PRO A 28 -7.38 -23.68 -19.21
N PRO A 29 -7.77 -24.51 -20.21
CA PRO A 29 -7.52 -24.21 -21.62
C PRO A 29 -8.08 -22.87 -22.08
N GLU A 30 -9.29 -22.48 -21.62
CA GLU A 30 -9.96 -21.24 -21.98
C GLU A 30 -9.16 -20.02 -21.51
N ILE A 31 -8.67 -20.07 -20.27
CA ILE A 31 -7.88 -18.99 -19.68
C ILE A 31 -6.50 -18.89 -20.37
N LEU A 32 -5.87 -20.03 -20.68
CA LEU A 32 -4.60 -20.05 -21.40
C LEU A 32 -4.72 -19.52 -22.83
N THR A 33 -5.82 -19.79 -23.52
CA THR A 33 -6.09 -19.20 -24.84
C THR A 33 -6.05 -17.68 -24.77
N LEU A 34 -6.72 -17.09 -23.78
CA LEU A 34 -6.72 -15.64 -23.54
C LEU A 34 -5.34 -15.12 -23.14
N ALA A 35 -4.66 -15.80 -22.24
CA ALA A 35 -3.32 -15.44 -21.79
C ALA A 35 -2.32 -15.44 -22.95
N ASN A 36 -2.37 -16.46 -23.80
CA ASN A 36 -1.53 -16.53 -24.99
C ASN A 36 -1.83 -15.41 -25.99
N ALA A 37 -3.10 -15.02 -26.17
CA ALA A 37 -3.47 -13.89 -27.03
C ALA A 37 -2.89 -12.55 -26.55
N VAL A 38 -2.84 -12.32 -25.22
CA VAL A 38 -2.16 -11.16 -24.64
C VAL A 38 -0.65 -11.27 -24.84
N SER A 39 -0.06 -12.43 -24.54
CA SER A 39 1.37 -12.68 -24.68
C SER A 39 1.88 -12.51 -26.12
N ASP A 40 1.11 -12.94 -27.12
CA ASP A 40 1.43 -12.76 -28.54
C ASP A 40 1.57 -11.29 -28.96
N SER A 41 0.88 -10.40 -28.28
CA SER A 41 0.97 -8.96 -28.56
C SER A 41 2.24 -8.31 -28.01
N VAL A 42 2.86 -8.91 -26.97
CA VAL A 42 4.05 -8.36 -26.27
C VAL A 42 5.32 -9.07 -26.74
N LEU A 43 5.25 -10.37 -26.93
CA LEU A 43 6.43 -11.22 -27.20
C LEU A 43 6.56 -11.63 -28.68
N GLY A 44 5.66 -11.18 -29.57
CA GLY A 44 5.63 -11.58 -30.96
C GLY A 44 4.85 -12.89 -31.19
N ARG A 45 4.72 -13.29 -32.47
CA ARG A 45 3.98 -14.49 -32.89
C ARG A 45 4.88 -15.48 -33.60
N GLY A 46 4.56 -16.76 -33.45
CA GLY A 46 5.27 -17.84 -34.17
C GLY A 46 6.73 -18.00 -33.81
N SER A 47 7.61 -18.12 -34.85
CA SER A 47 9.06 -18.32 -34.67
C SER A 47 9.81 -17.14 -34.05
N ASP A 48 9.21 -15.95 -34.07
CA ASP A 48 9.83 -14.72 -33.56
C ASP A 48 9.52 -14.51 -32.05
N ARG A 49 8.86 -15.46 -31.44
CA ARG A 49 8.47 -15.41 -30.03
C ARG A 49 9.63 -15.78 -29.12
N ALA A 50 9.97 -14.90 -28.19
CA ALA A 50 11.06 -15.11 -27.23
C ALA A 50 10.81 -16.29 -26.26
N VAL A 51 9.52 -16.62 -25.99
CA VAL A 51 9.08 -17.71 -25.09
C VAL A 51 7.92 -18.45 -25.73
N ALA A 52 7.88 -19.78 -25.68
CA ALA A 52 6.80 -20.60 -26.22
C ALA A 52 5.43 -20.29 -25.56
N ALA A 53 4.35 -20.58 -26.29
CA ALA A 53 3.01 -20.50 -25.72
C ALA A 53 2.83 -21.53 -24.61
N LEU A 54 2.03 -21.18 -23.59
CA LEU A 54 1.67 -22.11 -22.55
C LEU A 54 0.56 -23.05 -23.02
N GLU A 55 0.71 -24.32 -22.66
CA GLU A 55 -0.28 -25.37 -22.91
C GLU A 55 -0.88 -25.85 -21.57
N PRO A 56 -2.17 -26.22 -21.55
CA PRO A 56 -2.77 -26.78 -20.35
C PRO A 56 -2.18 -28.18 -20.05
N ARG A 57 -2.19 -28.56 -18.77
CA ARG A 57 -1.89 -29.95 -18.39
C ARG A 57 -2.86 -30.92 -19.04
N GLU A 58 -2.43 -32.17 -19.29
CA GLU A 58 -3.31 -33.22 -19.75
C GLU A 58 -4.44 -33.50 -18.75
N GLY A 59 -5.68 -33.52 -19.23
CA GLY A 59 -6.87 -33.68 -18.38
C GLY A 59 -7.21 -32.46 -17.53
N ALA A 60 -6.80 -31.25 -17.94
CA ALA A 60 -7.24 -30.02 -17.27
C ALA A 60 -8.77 -29.86 -17.38
N ASP A 61 -9.39 -29.43 -16.28
CA ASP A 61 -10.81 -29.12 -16.24
C ASP A 61 -11.09 -27.85 -17.08
N ALA A 62 -12.34 -27.71 -17.54
CA ALA A 62 -12.77 -26.52 -18.27
C ALA A 62 -12.89 -25.32 -17.34
N GLY A 63 -12.44 -24.16 -17.83
CA GLY A 63 -12.56 -22.88 -17.14
C GLY A 63 -13.77 -22.07 -17.56
N GLU A 64 -14.20 -21.15 -16.72
CA GLU A 64 -15.28 -20.22 -17.01
C GLU A 64 -14.70 -18.81 -17.22
N VAL A 65 -15.06 -18.15 -18.31
CA VAL A 65 -14.55 -16.81 -18.65
C VAL A 65 -15.70 -15.83 -18.86
N HIS A 66 -15.65 -14.70 -18.14
CA HIS A 66 -16.59 -13.59 -18.27
C HIS A 66 -15.87 -12.34 -18.77
N LEU A 67 -16.30 -11.79 -19.90
CA LEU A 67 -15.73 -10.57 -20.49
C LEU A 67 -16.82 -9.50 -20.61
N GLY A 68 -16.66 -8.37 -19.94
CA GLY A 68 -17.65 -7.30 -19.87
C GLY A 68 -17.05 -5.90 -20.11
N PHE A 69 -17.85 -5.02 -20.75
CA PHE A 69 -17.58 -3.59 -20.77
C PHE A 69 -18.89 -2.83 -20.54
N TYR A 70 -18.96 -2.07 -19.46
CA TYR A 70 -20.17 -1.46 -18.92
C TYR A 70 -20.25 0.03 -19.29
N ALA A 71 -21.48 0.58 -19.29
CA ALA A 71 -21.69 1.99 -19.55
C ALA A 71 -21.21 2.86 -18.39
N GLU A 72 -21.37 2.38 -17.16
CA GLU A 72 -20.98 3.07 -15.93
C GLU A 72 -20.14 2.20 -15.01
N GLN A 73 -19.28 2.81 -14.19
CA GLN A 73 -18.43 2.11 -13.23
C GLN A 73 -19.25 1.36 -12.16
N ALA A 74 -20.37 1.93 -11.74
CA ALA A 74 -21.23 1.30 -10.75
C ALA A 74 -21.78 -0.04 -11.29
N GLU A 75 -22.20 -0.11 -12.55
CA GLU A 75 -22.69 -1.35 -13.18
C GLU A 75 -21.59 -2.43 -13.24
N GLU A 76 -20.35 -2.04 -13.52
CA GLU A 76 -19.20 -2.93 -13.51
C GLU A 76 -18.97 -3.52 -12.11
N ILE A 77 -18.94 -2.68 -11.09
CA ILE A 77 -18.71 -3.08 -9.69
C ILE A 77 -19.81 -4.02 -9.21
N GLU A 78 -21.07 -3.69 -9.48
CA GLU A 78 -22.23 -4.52 -9.16
C GLU A 78 -22.11 -5.92 -9.81
N ALA A 79 -21.79 -5.97 -11.10
CA ALA A 79 -21.64 -7.24 -11.82
C ALA A 79 -20.51 -8.11 -11.26
N VAL A 80 -19.39 -7.50 -10.87
CA VAL A 80 -18.26 -8.21 -10.25
C VAL A 80 -18.62 -8.70 -8.85
N ALA A 81 -19.28 -7.87 -8.04
CA ALA A 81 -19.72 -8.25 -6.70
C ALA A 81 -20.78 -9.37 -6.75
N ASP A 82 -21.69 -9.35 -7.74
CA ASP A 82 -22.67 -10.42 -7.97
C ASP A 82 -21.99 -11.74 -8.36
N LEU A 83 -20.99 -11.70 -9.24
CA LEU A 83 -20.19 -12.88 -9.60
C LEU A 83 -19.53 -13.47 -8.35
N MET A 84 -18.80 -12.67 -7.57
CA MET A 84 -18.13 -13.13 -6.35
C MET A 84 -19.12 -13.71 -5.35
N ALA A 85 -20.27 -13.06 -5.17
CA ALA A 85 -21.32 -13.53 -4.27
C ALA A 85 -21.93 -14.87 -4.72
N ARG A 86 -22.16 -15.06 -6.01
CA ARG A 86 -22.65 -16.31 -6.58
C ARG A 86 -21.68 -17.44 -6.34
N GLU A 87 -20.41 -17.25 -6.69
CA GLU A 87 -19.37 -18.26 -6.54
C GLU A 87 -19.11 -18.61 -5.07
N PHE A 88 -19.05 -17.60 -4.20
CA PHE A 88 -18.89 -17.80 -2.76
C PHE A 88 -20.04 -18.67 -2.17
N ARG A 89 -21.30 -18.35 -2.53
CA ARG A 89 -22.46 -19.09 -2.03
C ARG A 89 -22.49 -20.50 -2.57
N ALA A 90 -22.18 -20.69 -3.87
CA ALA A 90 -22.13 -22.02 -4.49
C ALA A 90 -21.11 -22.94 -3.81
N LYS A 91 -19.91 -22.46 -3.53
CA LYS A 91 -18.88 -23.21 -2.80
C LYS A 91 -19.31 -23.52 -1.37
N LYS A 92 -19.91 -22.56 -0.67
CA LYS A 92 -20.44 -22.76 0.68
C LYS A 92 -21.55 -23.82 0.75
N GLU A 93 -22.46 -23.81 -0.22
CA GLU A 93 -23.54 -24.83 -0.33
C GLU A 93 -22.98 -26.21 -0.65
N ALA A 94 -21.91 -26.30 -1.43
CA ALA A 94 -21.19 -27.54 -1.71
C ALA A 94 -20.32 -28.04 -0.54
N GLY A 95 -20.13 -27.24 0.52
CA GLY A 95 -19.22 -27.55 1.62
C GLY A 95 -17.75 -27.48 1.23
N GLU A 96 -17.43 -26.75 0.16
CA GLU A 96 -16.10 -26.54 -0.37
C GLU A 96 -15.53 -25.19 0.09
N LYS A 97 -14.19 -25.09 0.11
CA LYS A 97 -13.50 -23.86 0.41
C LYS A 97 -13.57 -22.93 -0.80
N PHE A 98 -13.77 -21.64 -0.53
CA PHE A 98 -13.76 -20.59 -1.54
C PHE A 98 -12.47 -19.79 -1.45
N THR A 99 -11.83 -19.53 -2.59
CA THR A 99 -10.79 -18.53 -2.72
C THR A 99 -11.14 -17.59 -3.87
N GLY A 100 -11.17 -16.29 -3.60
CA GLY A 100 -11.54 -15.29 -4.61
C GLY A 100 -10.69 -14.04 -4.52
N ALA A 101 -10.35 -13.46 -5.67
CA ALA A 101 -9.64 -12.20 -5.72
C ALA A 101 -10.27 -11.22 -6.72
N VAL A 102 -10.29 -9.93 -6.32
CA VAL A 102 -10.57 -8.81 -7.21
C VAL A 102 -9.28 -8.02 -7.40
N LEU A 103 -8.75 -8.04 -8.61
CA LEU A 103 -7.47 -7.42 -8.96
C LEU A 103 -7.70 -6.03 -9.55
N VAL A 104 -7.18 -5.02 -8.85
CA VAL A 104 -7.23 -3.63 -9.26
C VAL A 104 -5.88 -3.13 -9.77
N ARG A 105 -5.86 -2.10 -10.61
CA ARG A 105 -4.62 -1.44 -11.06
C ARG A 105 -4.02 -0.55 -9.98
N ALA A 106 -4.85 0.04 -9.13
CA ALA A 106 -4.43 0.94 -8.03
C ALA A 106 -5.39 0.82 -6.84
N ASN A 107 -4.85 0.93 -5.63
CA ASN A 107 -5.60 0.78 -4.35
C ASN A 107 -6.78 1.75 -4.19
N LYS A 108 -6.76 2.92 -4.84
CA LYS A 108 -7.87 3.89 -4.79
C LYS A 108 -9.21 3.34 -5.30
N HIS A 109 -9.19 2.24 -6.05
CA HIS A 109 -10.38 1.59 -6.60
C HIS A 109 -10.93 0.46 -5.72
N SER A 110 -10.28 0.16 -4.61
CA SER A 110 -10.65 -0.99 -3.76
C SER A 110 -11.88 -0.72 -2.89
N GLN A 111 -12.15 0.54 -2.53
CA GLN A 111 -13.23 0.86 -1.58
C GLN A 111 -14.61 0.59 -2.15
N ASP A 112 -14.87 1.03 -3.37
CA ASP A 112 -16.19 0.87 -4.01
C ASP A 112 -16.54 -0.62 -4.17
N ILE A 113 -15.53 -1.46 -4.46
CA ILE A 113 -15.67 -2.92 -4.53
C ILE A 113 -15.95 -3.53 -3.15
N ALA A 114 -15.24 -3.07 -2.13
CA ALA A 114 -15.44 -3.52 -0.75
C ALA A 114 -16.85 -3.20 -0.26
N ASP A 115 -17.35 -2.02 -0.55
CA ASP A 115 -18.69 -1.58 -0.19
C ASP A 115 -19.76 -2.46 -0.87
N ALA A 116 -19.61 -2.76 -2.17
CA ALA A 116 -20.52 -3.63 -2.91
C ALA A 116 -20.51 -5.08 -2.42
N LEU A 117 -19.35 -5.62 -2.00
CA LEU A 117 -19.24 -6.95 -1.37
C LEU A 117 -19.90 -6.96 0.02
N ASN A 118 -19.70 -5.89 0.80
CA ASN A 118 -20.30 -5.73 2.12
C ASN A 118 -21.83 -5.70 2.05
N GLU A 119 -22.41 -5.00 1.08
CA GLU A 119 -23.86 -4.97 0.84
C GLU A 119 -24.46 -6.35 0.56
N ARG A 120 -23.65 -7.26 -0.02
CA ARG A 120 -24.03 -8.66 -0.30
C ARG A 120 -23.71 -9.62 0.85
N GLY A 121 -23.13 -9.13 1.94
CA GLY A 121 -22.71 -9.91 3.11
C GLY A 121 -21.56 -10.88 2.79
N ILE A 122 -20.71 -10.55 1.82
CA ILE A 122 -19.56 -11.38 1.44
C ILE A 122 -18.34 -10.90 2.24
N PRO A 123 -17.67 -11.78 3.00
CA PRO A 123 -16.44 -11.46 3.69
C PRO A 123 -15.35 -11.04 2.70
N PHE A 124 -14.63 -9.97 3.02
CA PHE A 124 -13.54 -9.48 2.16
C PHE A 124 -12.38 -8.92 2.97
N GLU A 125 -11.23 -8.84 2.32
CA GLU A 125 -10.01 -8.20 2.82
C GLU A 125 -9.44 -7.27 1.74
N ILE A 126 -9.14 -6.01 2.07
CA ILE A 126 -8.37 -5.13 1.19
C ILE A 126 -6.89 -5.26 1.53
N VAL A 127 -6.17 -5.99 0.68
CA VAL A 127 -4.77 -6.33 0.92
C VAL A 127 -3.85 -5.14 0.60
N GLY A 128 -3.06 -4.73 1.59
CA GLY A 128 -2.01 -3.73 1.42
C GLY A 128 -2.53 -2.32 1.16
N ARG A 129 -3.68 -1.96 1.73
CA ARG A 129 -4.20 -0.60 1.73
C ARG A 129 -3.31 0.29 2.59
N GLY A 130 -2.46 1.08 1.94
CA GLY A 130 -1.68 2.12 2.59
C GLY A 130 -0.29 1.71 3.09
N GLY A 131 0.29 0.59 2.62
CA GLY A 131 1.63 0.16 2.99
C GLY A 131 1.75 -0.45 4.39
N LEU A 132 2.93 -0.98 4.69
CA LEU A 132 3.26 -1.65 5.96
C LEU A 132 2.97 -0.77 7.18
N LEU A 133 3.42 0.48 7.14
CA LEU A 133 3.35 1.42 8.27
C LEU A 133 1.91 1.88 8.60
N ARG A 134 0.94 1.60 7.73
CA ARG A 134 -0.49 1.91 7.94
C ARG A 134 -1.31 0.72 8.38
N THR A 135 -0.74 -0.49 8.36
CA THR A 135 -1.42 -1.66 8.92
C THR A 135 -1.63 -1.45 10.43
N PRO A 136 -2.78 -1.81 10.99
CA PRO A 136 -3.13 -1.46 12.37
C PRO A 136 -2.08 -1.88 13.39
N GLU A 137 -1.64 -3.13 13.33
CA GLU A 137 -0.67 -3.72 14.26
C GLU A 137 0.71 -3.05 14.19
N VAL A 138 1.19 -2.74 12.98
CA VAL A 138 2.47 -2.04 12.77
C VAL A 138 2.39 -0.59 13.21
N ALA A 139 1.33 0.11 12.83
CA ALA A 139 1.12 1.49 13.23
C ALA A 139 0.99 1.64 14.75
N ASP A 140 0.47 0.63 15.44
CA ASP A 140 0.41 0.59 16.91
C ASP A 140 1.79 0.44 17.53
N VAL A 141 2.64 -0.45 17.00
CA VAL A 141 4.03 -0.62 17.46
C VAL A 141 4.85 0.65 17.20
N VAL A 142 4.71 1.27 16.01
CA VAL A 142 5.38 2.53 15.66
C VAL A 142 4.91 3.68 16.57
N ALA A 143 3.61 3.76 16.88
CA ALA A 143 3.07 4.76 17.81
C ALA A 143 3.63 4.59 19.23
N LEU A 144 3.76 3.35 19.73
CA LEU A 144 4.41 3.06 21.00
C LEU A 144 5.88 3.46 21.00
N ALA A 145 6.63 3.14 19.94
CA ALA A 145 8.03 3.55 19.78
C ALA A 145 8.15 5.09 19.76
N THR A 146 7.22 5.78 19.10
CA THR A 146 7.15 7.25 19.06
C THR A 146 6.93 7.83 20.46
N MET A 147 5.99 7.27 21.25
CA MET A 147 5.73 7.71 22.61
C MET A 147 6.95 7.55 23.56
N LEU A 148 7.91 6.68 23.25
CA LEU A 148 9.11 6.51 24.10
C LEU A 148 10.01 7.74 24.06
N ILE A 149 10.17 8.39 22.89
CA ILE A 149 11.15 9.47 22.69
C ILE A 149 10.54 10.79 22.22
N ARG A 150 9.28 10.80 21.75
CA ARG A 150 8.56 12.01 21.29
C ARG A 150 7.26 12.19 22.10
N PRO A 151 7.37 12.58 23.40
CA PRO A 151 6.20 12.69 24.27
C PRO A 151 5.20 13.76 23.81
N GLN A 152 5.65 14.74 23.02
CA GLN A 152 4.84 15.80 22.42
C GLN A 152 3.99 15.31 21.23
N ASP A 153 4.25 14.12 20.65
CA ASP A 153 3.46 13.57 19.56
C ASP A 153 2.11 13.05 20.09
N SER A 154 1.14 13.95 20.08
CA SER A 154 -0.23 13.65 20.53
C SER A 154 -0.98 12.73 19.58
N ALA A 155 -0.61 12.64 18.30
CA ALA A 155 -1.25 11.73 17.36
C ALA A 155 -0.89 10.28 17.67
N ALA A 156 0.39 9.99 17.91
CA ALA A 156 0.85 8.67 18.35
C ALA A 156 0.22 8.29 19.71
N ALA A 157 0.20 9.23 20.66
CA ALA A 157 -0.42 9.00 21.96
C ALA A 157 -1.92 8.71 21.84
N LEU A 158 -2.68 9.49 21.04
CA LEU A 158 -4.11 9.26 20.83
C LEU A 158 -4.37 7.89 20.23
N ARG A 159 -3.59 7.46 19.24
CA ARG A 159 -3.72 6.14 18.65
C ARG A 159 -3.66 5.02 19.69
N VAL A 160 -2.64 5.08 20.57
CA VAL A 160 -2.44 4.08 21.62
C VAL A 160 -3.54 4.16 22.69
N LEU A 161 -3.92 5.37 23.11
CA LEU A 161 -4.93 5.60 24.15
C LEU A 161 -6.33 5.17 23.72
N THR A 162 -6.72 5.41 22.48
CA THR A 162 -8.06 5.05 21.95
C THR A 162 -8.11 3.64 21.36
N GLY A 163 -6.94 3.07 21.03
CA GLY A 163 -6.81 1.74 20.43
C GLY A 163 -7.05 0.60 21.41
N PRO A 164 -7.03 -0.65 20.94
CA PRO A 164 -7.37 -1.84 21.72
C PRO A 164 -6.46 -2.07 22.92
N MET A 165 -5.23 -1.56 22.90
CA MET A 165 -4.25 -1.74 23.96
C MET A 165 -4.60 -1.01 25.27
N VAL A 166 -5.32 0.11 25.17
CA VAL A 166 -5.72 0.93 26.34
C VAL A 166 -7.24 1.10 26.39
N GLY A 167 -7.87 1.45 25.27
CA GLY A 167 -9.33 1.60 25.17
C GLY A 167 -9.89 2.67 26.09
N LEU A 168 -9.23 3.85 26.16
CA LEU A 168 -9.62 4.93 27.05
C LEU A 168 -10.92 5.60 26.56
N GLY A 169 -11.83 5.86 27.50
CA GLY A 169 -13.09 6.56 27.21
C GLY A 169 -12.88 8.06 26.94
N LEU A 170 -13.85 8.67 26.27
CA LEU A 170 -13.76 10.08 25.88
C LEU A 170 -13.65 11.02 27.07
N SER A 171 -14.33 10.74 28.19
CA SER A 171 -14.26 11.54 29.42
C SER A 171 -12.83 11.58 29.98
N ASP A 172 -12.16 10.43 30.01
CA ASP A 172 -10.79 10.31 30.52
C ASP A 172 -9.79 10.96 29.58
N LEU A 173 -10.00 10.85 28.24
CA LEU A 173 -9.21 11.58 27.25
C LEU A 173 -9.30 13.10 27.43
N VAL A 174 -10.51 13.63 27.69
CA VAL A 174 -10.69 15.06 27.98
C VAL A 174 -9.96 15.47 29.25
N ALA A 175 -10.01 14.65 30.31
CA ALA A 175 -9.29 14.91 31.55
C ALA A 175 -7.76 14.89 31.30
N LEU A 176 -7.26 13.92 30.54
CA LEU A 176 -5.85 13.80 30.17
C LEU A 176 -5.38 14.99 29.31
N GLY A 177 -6.19 15.43 28.33
CA GLY A 177 -5.90 16.60 27.50
C GLY A 177 -5.83 17.90 28.33
N ARG A 178 -6.68 18.05 29.37
CA ARG A 178 -6.59 19.18 30.32
C ARG A 178 -5.31 19.10 31.13
N ARG A 179 -4.91 17.89 31.56
CA ARG A 179 -3.64 17.69 32.29
C ARG A 179 -2.44 18.06 31.43
N ALA A 180 -2.39 17.65 30.18
CA ALA A 180 -1.33 18.02 29.23
C ALA A 180 -1.21 19.54 29.09
N LYS A 181 -2.35 20.26 28.94
CA LYS A 181 -2.37 21.73 28.90
C LYS A 181 -1.87 22.36 30.20
N ASN A 182 -2.22 21.80 31.37
CA ASN A 182 -1.73 22.30 32.65
C ASN A 182 -0.22 22.12 32.77
N LEU A 183 0.32 20.97 32.33
CA LEU A 183 1.78 20.73 32.33
C LEU A 183 2.52 21.71 31.41
N ALA A 184 1.89 22.13 30.30
CA ALA A 184 2.42 23.12 29.36
C ALA A 184 2.37 24.57 29.90
N GLY A 185 1.92 24.79 31.13
CA GLY A 185 1.77 26.13 31.70
C GLY A 185 0.56 26.93 31.17
N HIS A 186 -0.27 26.34 30.32
CA HIS A 186 -1.47 26.98 29.76
C HIS A 186 -2.72 26.81 30.66
N GLY A 187 -2.57 26.27 31.84
CA GLY A 187 -3.66 25.93 32.77
C GLY A 187 -3.95 26.93 33.85
N GLU A 188 -3.01 27.77 34.23
CA GLU A 188 -3.28 28.89 35.09
C GLU A 188 -3.85 30.03 34.25
N ARG A 189 -5.09 30.46 34.57
CA ARG A 189 -5.56 31.77 34.17
C ARG A 189 -4.53 32.75 34.72
N VAL A 190 -3.67 33.30 33.85
CA VAL A 190 -2.93 34.49 34.16
C VAL A 190 -4.01 35.53 34.51
N LEU A 191 -4.13 35.86 35.78
CA LEU A 191 -5.00 36.97 36.19
C LEU A 191 -4.31 38.22 35.63
N HIS A 192 -4.78 38.64 34.48
CA HIS A 192 -4.31 39.90 33.89
C HIS A 192 -4.58 41.01 34.86
N PRO A 193 -3.63 41.91 35.09
CA PRO A 193 -3.82 43.09 35.92
C PRO A 193 -5.08 43.85 35.51
N GLU A 194 -5.78 44.47 36.46
CA GLU A 194 -6.97 45.24 36.19
C GLU A 194 -6.64 46.53 35.42
N GLU A 195 -5.43 47.04 35.58
CA GLU A 195 -4.92 48.22 34.91
C GLU A 195 -4.69 47.93 33.39
N PRO A 196 -5.30 48.73 32.47
CA PRO A 196 -5.26 48.48 31.03
C PRO A 196 -3.84 48.43 30.42
N MET A 197 -2.92 49.27 30.90
CA MET A 197 -1.53 49.33 30.45
C MET A 197 -0.72 48.12 30.91
N GLU A 198 -0.90 47.67 32.17
CA GLU A 198 -0.27 46.46 32.67
C GLU A 198 -0.80 45.20 32.01
N ARG A 199 -2.09 45.20 31.70
CA ARG A 199 -2.71 44.11 30.90
C ARG A 199 -2.11 44.01 29.50
N LEU A 200 -1.95 45.15 28.80
CA LEU A 200 -1.32 45.21 27.50
C LEU A 200 0.15 44.77 27.56
N ALA A 201 0.90 45.21 28.55
CA ALA A 201 2.27 44.80 28.76
C ALA A 201 2.41 43.29 29.03
N SER A 202 1.52 42.73 29.85
CA SER A 202 1.44 41.27 30.10
C SER A 202 1.12 40.49 28.83
N GLN A 203 0.15 40.94 28.04
CA GLN A 203 -0.22 40.30 26.76
C GLN A 203 0.93 40.40 25.73
N LEU A 204 1.64 41.51 25.64
CA LEU A 204 2.80 41.67 24.77
C LEU A 204 3.98 40.77 25.23
N ALA A 205 4.21 40.63 26.56
CA ALA A 205 5.22 39.74 27.09
C ALA A 205 4.90 38.26 26.78
N GLU A 206 3.60 37.86 26.85
CA GLU A 206 3.17 36.52 26.45
C GLU A 206 3.37 36.25 24.96
N LEU A 207 3.09 37.24 24.09
CA LEU A 207 3.26 37.15 22.63
C LEU A 207 4.75 37.13 22.21
N THR A 208 5.63 37.71 23.02
CA THR A 208 7.06 37.79 22.74
C THR A 208 7.89 36.74 23.52
N ALA A 209 7.24 35.96 24.41
CA ALA A 209 7.88 34.84 25.06
C ALA A 209 8.18 33.77 23.98
N ASP A 210 9.44 33.35 23.89
CA ASP A 210 9.79 32.21 23.05
C ASP A 210 8.96 31.00 23.47
N PRO A 211 8.34 30.27 22.52
CA PRO A 211 7.64 29.05 22.86
C PRO A 211 8.63 28.10 23.55
N PRO A 212 8.22 27.43 24.63
CA PRO A 212 9.08 26.47 25.28
C PRO A 212 9.59 25.44 24.28
N ASP A 213 10.90 25.15 24.32
CA ASP A 213 11.56 24.20 23.39
C ASP A 213 10.88 22.81 23.38
N GLN A 214 10.11 22.50 24.43
CA GLN A 214 9.31 21.29 24.52
C GLN A 214 7.93 21.60 25.11
N VAL A 215 6.89 21.44 24.31
CA VAL A 215 5.50 21.51 24.78
C VAL A 215 5.09 20.14 25.31
N PRO A 216 4.72 19.98 26.60
CA PRO A 216 4.24 18.73 27.15
C PRO A 216 3.04 18.19 26.35
N GLY A 217 3.12 16.90 25.98
CA GLY A 217 2.09 16.19 25.23
C GLY A 217 1.20 15.31 26.11
N LEU A 218 0.35 14.54 25.44
CA LEU A 218 -0.49 13.54 26.11
C LEU A 218 0.34 12.46 26.81
N THR A 219 1.50 12.10 26.27
CA THR A 219 2.40 11.11 26.88
C THR A 219 2.97 11.59 28.22
N ASP A 220 3.24 12.88 28.37
CA ASP A 220 3.69 13.46 29.63
C ASP A 220 2.55 13.45 30.66
N ALA A 221 1.32 13.72 30.21
CA ALA A 221 0.14 13.62 31.07
C ALA A 221 -0.14 12.18 31.54
N VAL A 222 0.17 11.16 30.71
CA VAL A 222 0.14 9.74 31.13
C VAL A 222 1.17 9.45 32.24
N ALA A 223 2.33 10.09 32.20
CA ALA A 223 3.35 9.91 33.20
C ALA A 223 3.00 10.62 34.55
N ASP A 224 2.22 11.69 34.47
CA ASP A 224 1.73 12.47 35.60
C ASP A 224 0.25 12.84 35.42
N LEU A 225 -0.64 12.04 35.98
CA LEU A 225 -2.09 12.20 35.89
C LEU A 225 -2.64 13.41 36.68
N GLY A 226 -1.89 13.95 37.62
CA GLY A 226 -2.36 15.03 38.48
C GLY A 226 -3.54 14.60 39.34
N GLU A 227 -4.65 15.34 39.26
CA GLU A 227 -5.88 15.08 40.04
C GLU A 227 -6.63 13.84 39.57
N ARG A 228 -6.40 12.71 40.23
CA ARG A 228 -6.98 11.39 39.86
C ARG A 228 -8.51 11.37 39.89
N GLN A 229 -9.16 12.21 40.68
CA GLN A 229 -10.62 12.28 40.79
C GLN A 229 -11.29 12.76 39.49
N ARG A 230 -10.52 13.28 38.55
CA ARG A 230 -11.03 13.74 37.24
C ARG A 230 -11.21 12.62 36.23
N TYR A 231 -10.69 11.44 36.53
CA TYR A 231 -10.74 10.26 35.70
C TYR A 231 -11.68 9.21 36.26
N SER A 232 -12.18 8.33 35.42
CA SER A 232 -12.86 7.13 35.91
C SER A 232 -11.86 6.21 36.62
N GLU A 233 -12.36 5.37 37.51
CA GLU A 233 -11.50 4.40 38.21
C GLU A 233 -10.79 3.47 37.25
N GLU A 234 -11.50 2.97 36.22
CA GLU A 234 -10.95 2.14 35.17
C GLU A 234 -9.93 2.90 34.30
N GLY A 235 -10.20 4.17 33.98
CA GLY A 235 -9.28 5.04 33.26
C GLY A 235 -7.96 5.23 33.99
N VAL A 236 -8.00 5.45 35.30
CA VAL A 236 -6.78 5.55 36.15
C VAL A 236 -5.97 4.26 36.06
N GLN A 237 -6.61 3.08 36.23
CA GLN A 237 -5.93 1.78 36.19
C GLN A 237 -5.23 1.56 34.87
N ARG A 238 -5.92 1.84 33.74
CA ARG A 238 -5.40 1.69 32.37
C ARG A 238 -4.23 2.64 32.11
N LEU A 239 -4.33 3.89 32.53
CA LEU A 239 -3.29 4.90 32.36
C LEU A 239 -2.05 4.60 33.23
N GLU A 240 -2.22 4.13 34.46
CA GLU A 240 -1.11 3.69 35.33
C GLU A 240 -0.39 2.47 34.77
N LEU A 241 -1.13 1.51 34.20
CA LEU A 241 -0.55 0.36 33.52
C LEU A 241 0.26 0.79 32.27
N LEU A 242 -0.28 1.68 31.44
CA LEU A 242 0.42 2.26 30.29
C LEU A 242 1.69 2.99 30.74
N SER A 243 1.58 3.87 31.74
CA SER A 243 2.72 4.60 32.31
C SER A 243 3.82 3.66 32.79
N SER A 244 3.47 2.59 33.51
CA SER A 244 4.42 1.61 34.01
C SER A 244 5.14 0.85 32.88
N ARG A 245 4.41 0.45 31.81
CA ARG A 245 4.96 -0.23 30.63
C ARG A 245 5.92 0.67 29.86
N LEU A 246 5.54 1.92 29.59
CA LEU A 246 6.42 2.91 28.94
C LEU A 246 7.68 3.19 29.77
N ARG A 247 7.55 3.34 31.11
CA ARG A 247 8.69 3.52 31.98
C ARG A 247 9.63 2.33 31.94
N ARG A 248 9.10 1.10 31.94
CA ARG A 248 9.91 -0.13 31.84
C ARG A 248 10.72 -0.13 30.53
N LEU A 249 10.09 0.16 29.38
CA LEU A 249 10.79 0.22 28.09
C LEU A 249 11.86 1.32 28.06
N ARG A 250 11.56 2.51 28.60
CA ARG A 250 12.55 3.60 28.68
C ARG A 250 13.76 3.25 29.53
N THR A 251 13.58 2.50 30.62
CA THR A 251 14.68 2.16 31.55
C THR A 251 15.46 0.92 31.13
N GLN A 252 14.83 -0.03 30.40
CA GLN A 252 15.41 -1.34 30.14
C GLN A 252 15.73 -1.59 28.66
N SER A 253 15.09 -0.87 27.75
CA SER A 253 15.12 -1.23 26.32
C SER A 253 15.66 -0.13 25.40
N LEU A 254 15.60 1.15 25.77
CA LEU A 254 16.07 2.26 24.90
C LEU A 254 17.57 2.20 24.56
N SER A 255 18.38 1.50 25.34
CA SER A 255 19.82 1.32 25.08
C SER A 255 20.15 0.07 24.27
N LYS A 256 19.15 -0.74 23.94
CA LYS A 256 19.32 -1.95 23.12
C LYS A 256 19.41 -1.60 21.62
N SER A 257 19.73 -2.61 20.80
CA SER A 257 19.59 -2.48 19.35
C SER A 257 18.14 -2.17 18.96
N LEU A 258 17.93 -1.52 17.80
CA LEU A 258 16.57 -1.21 17.34
C LEU A 258 15.69 -2.48 17.18
N PRO A 259 16.17 -3.60 16.59
CA PRO A 259 15.39 -4.83 16.54
C PRO A 259 14.98 -5.36 17.92
N ASP A 260 15.90 -5.35 18.89
CA ASP A 260 15.61 -5.80 20.25
C ASP A 260 14.59 -4.87 20.96
N LEU A 261 14.69 -3.56 20.73
CA LEU A 261 13.73 -2.59 21.26
C LEU A 261 12.32 -2.85 20.70
N PHE A 262 12.19 -3.08 19.39
CA PHE A 262 10.89 -3.36 18.77
C PHE A 262 10.31 -4.70 19.26
N ALA A 263 11.14 -5.72 19.42
CA ALA A 263 10.73 -6.99 20.03
C ALA A 263 10.25 -6.79 21.48
N ASP A 264 10.93 -5.97 22.28
CA ASP A 264 10.51 -5.65 23.65
C ASP A 264 9.18 -4.89 23.67
N ILE A 265 8.94 -3.96 22.72
CA ILE A 265 7.65 -3.25 22.59
C ILE A 265 6.52 -4.25 22.32
N GLU A 266 6.68 -5.15 21.34
CA GLU A 266 5.69 -6.19 21.04
C GLU A 266 5.40 -7.07 22.27
N ASN A 267 6.44 -7.49 22.98
CA ASN A 267 6.33 -8.36 24.15
C ASN A 267 5.66 -7.66 25.33
N VAL A 268 6.05 -6.43 25.66
CA VAL A 268 5.52 -5.67 26.81
C VAL A 268 4.05 -5.32 26.63
N PHE A 269 3.64 -5.05 25.40
CA PHE A 269 2.25 -4.70 25.08
C PHE A 269 1.43 -5.91 24.58
N GLY A 270 2.07 -7.05 24.28
CA GLY A 270 1.40 -8.26 23.81
C GLY A 270 0.81 -8.15 22.42
N VAL A 271 1.35 -7.23 21.56
CA VAL A 271 0.79 -6.92 20.25
C VAL A 271 0.70 -8.18 19.37
N ARG A 272 1.79 -8.92 19.24
CA ARG A 272 1.84 -10.17 18.47
C ARG A 272 0.89 -11.24 19.01
N THR A 273 0.77 -11.33 20.34
CA THR A 273 -0.13 -12.28 21.01
C THR A 273 -1.59 -11.97 20.67
N GLU A 274 -1.97 -10.69 20.69
CA GLU A 274 -3.32 -10.25 20.34
C GLU A 274 -3.64 -10.51 18.87
N VAL A 275 -2.70 -10.18 17.99
CA VAL A 275 -2.81 -10.44 16.54
C VAL A 275 -3.03 -11.92 16.26
N LEU A 276 -2.25 -12.81 16.87
CA LEU A 276 -2.39 -14.25 16.70
C LEU A 276 -3.69 -14.77 17.34
N ALA A 277 -4.08 -14.27 18.50
CA ALA A 277 -5.32 -14.67 19.19
C ALA A 277 -6.57 -14.25 18.42
N SER A 278 -6.53 -13.15 17.69
CA SER A 278 -7.62 -12.70 16.80
C SER A 278 -7.73 -13.49 15.49
N GLY A 279 -6.81 -14.44 15.24
CA GLY A 279 -6.74 -15.18 13.98
C GLY A 279 -6.21 -14.38 12.78
N ASN A 280 -5.67 -13.18 13.02
CA ASN A 280 -5.07 -12.35 11.98
C ASN A 280 -3.65 -12.80 11.62
N ILE A 281 -3.52 -13.86 10.81
CA ILE A 281 -2.22 -14.38 10.38
C ILE A 281 -1.44 -13.32 9.56
N ALA A 282 -2.12 -12.55 8.72
CA ALA A 282 -1.48 -11.49 7.95
C ALA A 282 -0.85 -10.41 8.85
N GLY A 283 -1.48 -10.09 9.98
CA GLY A 283 -0.92 -9.15 10.94
C GLY A 283 0.41 -9.64 11.54
N ALA A 284 0.57 -10.93 11.78
CA ALA A 284 1.84 -11.50 12.22
C ALA A 284 2.94 -11.35 11.15
N VAL A 285 2.61 -11.60 9.87
CA VAL A 285 3.53 -11.40 8.74
C VAL A 285 3.93 -9.93 8.59
N HIS A 286 3.00 -8.98 8.81
CA HIS A 286 3.31 -7.55 8.81
C HIS A 286 4.27 -7.16 9.94
N LEU A 287 4.12 -7.73 11.14
CA LEU A 287 5.05 -7.52 12.24
C LEU A 287 6.44 -8.10 11.92
N ASP A 288 6.53 -9.28 11.29
CA ASP A 288 7.81 -9.83 10.83
C ASP A 288 8.46 -8.91 9.80
N ARG A 289 7.69 -8.39 8.84
CA ARG A 289 8.19 -7.42 7.86
C ARG A 289 8.67 -6.11 8.51
N LEU A 290 7.97 -5.63 9.53
CA LEU A 290 8.44 -4.47 10.31
C LEU A 290 9.81 -4.75 10.94
N HIS A 291 10.02 -5.94 11.51
CA HIS A 291 11.32 -6.33 12.06
C HIS A 291 12.43 -6.36 11.01
N ASP A 292 12.14 -6.86 9.79
CA ASP A 292 13.08 -6.84 8.67
C ASP A 292 13.45 -5.40 8.28
N GLU A 293 12.47 -4.49 8.20
CA GLU A 293 12.72 -3.08 7.89
C GLU A 293 13.55 -2.39 9.00
N VAL A 294 13.24 -2.66 10.27
CA VAL A 294 14.00 -2.15 11.41
C VAL A 294 15.44 -2.69 11.41
N ALA A 295 15.63 -3.97 11.09
CA ALA A 295 16.96 -4.60 11.03
C ALA A 295 17.79 -4.13 9.84
N SER A 296 17.14 -3.81 8.70
CA SER A 296 17.81 -3.31 7.49
C SER A 296 18.14 -1.82 7.55
N TYR A 297 17.57 -1.08 8.50
CA TYR A 297 17.83 0.35 8.66
C TYR A 297 19.31 0.60 9.04
N SER A 298 19.99 1.39 8.22
CA SER A 298 21.43 1.64 8.37
C SER A 298 21.82 2.61 9.48
N GLY A 299 20.84 3.32 10.06
CA GLY A 299 21.06 4.22 11.18
C GLY A 299 20.97 3.50 12.52
N GLU A 300 21.52 4.13 13.59
CA GLU A 300 21.56 3.53 14.93
C GLU A 300 20.52 4.12 15.90
N SER A 301 19.86 5.23 15.54
CA SER A 301 18.98 5.94 16.45
C SER A 301 17.50 5.69 16.17
N LEU A 302 16.72 5.52 17.25
CA LEU A 302 15.25 5.42 17.17
C LEU A 302 14.64 6.68 16.53
N SER A 303 15.19 7.88 16.81
CA SER A 303 14.69 9.11 16.19
C SER A 303 14.85 9.08 14.69
N GLY A 304 16.03 8.68 14.19
CA GLY A 304 16.29 8.59 12.75
C GLY A 304 15.41 7.53 12.07
N LEU A 305 15.16 6.38 12.72
CA LEU A 305 14.25 5.37 12.21
C LEU A 305 12.81 5.91 12.10
N LEU A 306 12.32 6.62 13.11
CA LEU A 306 10.98 7.23 13.08
C LEU A 306 10.86 8.34 12.01
N ASP A 307 11.94 9.11 11.77
CA ASP A 307 11.98 10.07 10.68
C ASP A 307 11.97 9.37 9.30
N PHE A 308 12.70 8.26 9.17
CA PHE A 308 12.66 7.42 7.96
C PHE A 308 11.24 6.89 7.72
N PHE A 309 10.55 6.38 8.75
CA PHE A 309 9.17 5.93 8.62
C PHE A 309 8.21 7.07 8.23
N ALA A 310 8.39 8.27 8.76
CA ALA A 310 7.59 9.43 8.39
C ALA A 310 7.79 9.80 6.91
N LEU A 311 9.03 9.80 6.42
CA LEU A 311 9.34 10.02 5.00
C LEU A 311 8.78 8.91 4.10
N ALA A 312 8.86 7.65 4.52
CA ALA A 312 8.30 6.53 3.78
C ALA A 312 6.76 6.61 3.69
N LEU A 313 6.08 7.09 4.73
CA LEU A 313 4.63 7.35 4.70
C LEU A 313 4.25 8.46 3.71
N GLU A 314 5.11 9.46 3.54
CA GLU A 314 4.87 10.59 2.66
C GLU A 314 5.22 10.30 1.19
N HIS A 315 6.32 9.58 0.94
CA HIS A 315 6.90 9.42 -0.40
C HIS A 315 6.81 8.01 -0.98
N GLU A 316 6.69 6.96 -0.14
CA GLU A 316 6.74 5.56 -0.56
C GLU A 316 5.48 4.76 -0.18
N ASP A 317 4.34 5.44 -0.01
CA ASP A 317 3.06 4.82 0.42
C ASP A 317 3.17 3.96 1.69
N GLY A 318 4.21 4.20 2.53
CA GLY A 318 4.37 3.55 3.83
C GLY A 318 5.05 2.17 3.80
N LEU A 319 5.96 1.93 2.86
CA LEU A 319 6.71 0.70 2.65
C LEU A 319 5.85 -0.49 2.17
N GLU A 320 6.48 -1.50 1.60
CA GLU A 320 5.78 -2.70 1.18
C GLU A 320 5.35 -3.55 2.39
N PRO A 321 4.07 -3.96 2.47
CA PRO A 321 3.61 -4.87 3.51
C PRO A 321 4.25 -6.26 3.34
N GLY A 322 4.16 -7.10 4.38
CA GLY A 322 4.58 -8.49 4.31
C GLY A 322 3.86 -9.28 3.22
N GLU A 323 4.38 -10.46 2.90
CA GLU A 323 3.83 -11.31 1.83
C GLU A 323 2.32 -11.54 1.99
N VAL A 324 1.62 -11.45 0.87
CA VAL A 324 0.19 -11.74 0.81
C VAL A 324 -0.02 -13.24 0.83
N VAL A 325 -0.86 -13.71 1.74
CA VAL A 325 -1.27 -15.11 1.82
C VAL A 325 -2.70 -15.24 1.28
N VAL A 326 -2.94 -16.25 0.43
CA VAL A 326 -4.29 -16.56 -0.04
C VAL A 326 -5.14 -17.02 1.14
N ARG A 327 -6.31 -16.39 1.31
CA ARG A 327 -7.24 -16.70 2.38
C ARG A 327 -8.49 -17.37 1.85
N GLU A 328 -8.90 -18.40 2.59
CA GLU A 328 -10.12 -19.15 2.32
C GLU A 328 -11.36 -18.41 2.85
N ASP A 329 -12.50 -18.68 2.24
CA ASP A 329 -13.83 -18.20 2.65
C ASP A 329 -13.98 -16.67 2.70
N GLN A 330 -13.20 -15.95 1.89
CA GLN A 330 -13.33 -14.49 1.69
C GLN A 330 -12.82 -14.07 0.33
N VAL A 331 -13.18 -12.84 -0.09
CA VAL A 331 -12.66 -12.18 -1.29
C VAL A 331 -11.48 -11.29 -0.92
N GLN A 332 -10.34 -11.45 -1.58
CA GLN A 332 -9.20 -10.54 -1.41
C GLN A 332 -9.20 -9.49 -2.51
N ILE A 333 -9.18 -8.20 -2.13
CA ILE A 333 -9.08 -7.08 -3.06
C ILE A 333 -7.63 -6.57 -3.01
N LEU A 334 -6.90 -6.68 -4.13
CA LEU A 334 -5.49 -6.33 -4.17
C LEU A 334 -5.05 -5.81 -5.54
N THR A 335 -3.87 -5.20 -5.60
CA THR A 335 -3.33 -4.79 -6.89
C THR A 335 -2.76 -5.97 -7.66
N ALA A 336 -2.81 -5.91 -9.00
CA ALA A 336 -2.24 -6.92 -9.87
C ALA A 336 -0.75 -7.20 -9.60
N HIS A 337 0.03 -6.21 -9.13
CA HIS A 337 1.42 -6.39 -8.71
C HIS A 337 1.56 -7.34 -7.50
N LYS A 338 0.69 -7.16 -6.50
CA LYS A 338 0.69 -7.99 -5.28
C LYS A 338 0.16 -9.40 -5.51
N ALA A 339 -0.57 -9.61 -6.60
CA ALA A 339 -1.08 -10.92 -6.99
C ALA A 339 -0.01 -11.84 -7.60
N LYS A 340 1.21 -11.32 -7.88
CA LYS A 340 2.29 -12.11 -8.45
C LYS A 340 2.68 -13.26 -7.50
N GLY A 341 2.70 -14.49 -8.02
CA GLY A 341 3.01 -15.70 -7.25
C GLY A 341 1.80 -16.35 -6.57
N LEU A 342 0.66 -15.67 -6.47
CA LEU A 342 -0.57 -16.17 -5.86
C LEU A 342 -1.53 -16.76 -6.90
N GLU A 343 -2.55 -17.47 -6.44
CA GLU A 343 -3.59 -18.08 -7.26
C GLU A 343 -4.90 -18.22 -6.48
N TRP A 344 -6.03 -18.12 -7.18
CA TRP A 344 -7.38 -18.23 -6.60
C TRP A 344 -8.31 -18.96 -7.55
N ASP A 345 -9.30 -19.66 -6.99
CA ASP A 345 -10.36 -20.35 -7.76
C ASP A 345 -11.11 -19.35 -8.68
N VAL A 346 -11.45 -18.18 -8.14
CA VAL A 346 -12.17 -17.11 -8.85
C VAL A 346 -11.38 -15.81 -8.86
N VAL A 347 -11.11 -15.26 -10.04
CA VAL A 347 -10.41 -13.97 -10.18
C VAL A 347 -11.22 -13.01 -11.03
N ALA A 348 -11.44 -11.80 -10.55
CA ALA A 348 -11.94 -10.68 -11.33
C ALA A 348 -10.84 -9.62 -11.54
N VAL A 349 -10.53 -9.30 -12.78
CA VAL A 349 -9.67 -8.17 -13.18
C VAL A 349 -10.59 -7.04 -13.61
N VAL A 350 -10.57 -5.94 -12.83
CA VAL A 350 -11.53 -4.85 -13.01
C VAL A 350 -10.89 -3.61 -13.61
N HIS A 351 -11.74 -2.72 -14.14
CA HIS A 351 -11.34 -1.44 -14.72
C HIS A 351 -10.37 -1.60 -15.90
N ALA A 352 -10.59 -2.61 -16.74
CA ALA A 352 -9.84 -2.80 -17.99
C ALA A 352 -10.29 -1.78 -19.06
N ASP A 353 -10.04 -0.51 -18.77
CA ASP A 353 -10.30 0.65 -19.62
C ASP A 353 -8.99 1.38 -20.00
N SER A 354 -9.04 2.13 -21.12
CA SER A 354 -7.89 2.83 -21.69
C SER A 354 -7.30 3.90 -20.78
N THR A 355 -8.06 4.42 -19.80
CA THR A 355 -7.59 5.46 -18.88
C THR A 355 -6.90 4.88 -17.66
N THR A 356 -7.33 3.71 -17.20
CA THR A 356 -6.74 2.99 -16.08
C THR A 356 -5.41 2.34 -16.45
N TYR A 357 -5.32 1.78 -17.68
CA TYR A 357 -4.10 1.14 -18.19
C TYR A 357 -3.27 2.06 -19.09
N GLN A 358 -3.57 3.35 -19.11
CA GLN A 358 -2.77 4.33 -19.86
C GLN A 358 -1.33 4.38 -19.34
N ALA A 359 -0.36 4.26 -20.23
CA ALA A 359 1.04 4.48 -19.93
C ALA A 359 1.27 5.94 -19.50
N LYS A 360 1.83 6.11 -18.30
CA LYS A 360 2.19 7.42 -17.76
C LYS A 360 3.70 7.49 -17.67
N VAL A 361 4.33 8.19 -18.61
CA VAL A 361 5.76 8.43 -18.53
C VAL A 361 6.04 9.35 -17.33
N SER A 362 6.74 8.81 -16.35
CA SER A 362 7.21 9.56 -15.18
C SER A 362 8.72 9.72 -15.26
N THR A 363 9.17 10.97 -15.29
CA THR A 363 10.59 11.35 -15.33
C THR A 363 10.93 12.19 -14.10
N PHE A 364 12.21 12.50 -13.88
CA PHE A 364 12.57 13.38 -12.77
C PHE A 364 11.97 14.81 -12.93
N LEU A 365 11.69 15.26 -14.16
CA LEU A 365 11.01 16.53 -14.42
C LEU A 365 9.51 16.50 -14.13
N THR A 366 8.89 15.35 -14.26
CA THR A 366 7.48 15.14 -13.92
C THR A 366 7.28 14.59 -12.51
N ASN A 367 8.36 14.03 -11.94
CA ASN A 367 8.39 13.49 -10.59
C ASN A 367 9.80 13.71 -10.00
N VAL A 368 9.95 14.70 -9.15
CA VAL A 368 11.24 15.11 -8.54
C VAL A 368 11.91 14.02 -7.70
N THR A 369 11.19 12.98 -7.32
CA THR A 369 11.75 11.84 -6.57
C THR A 369 12.54 10.86 -7.45
N LYS A 370 12.45 10.97 -8.79
CA LYS A 370 13.17 10.09 -9.71
C LYS A 370 14.48 10.71 -10.16
N VAL A 371 15.54 9.90 -10.15
CA VAL A 371 16.84 10.29 -10.68
C VAL A 371 16.76 10.42 -12.20
N PRO A 372 17.37 11.46 -12.81
CA PRO A 372 17.45 11.57 -14.27
C PRO A 372 18.12 10.36 -14.91
N ASP A 373 17.61 9.93 -16.06
CA ASP A 373 18.27 8.90 -16.85
C ASP A 373 19.60 9.45 -17.40
N PRO A 374 20.75 8.85 -17.04
CA PRO A 374 22.06 9.38 -17.45
C PRO A 374 22.32 9.28 -18.95
N SER A 375 21.54 8.49 -19.69
CA SER A 375 21.62 8.42 -21.16
C SER A 375 20.92 9.58 -21.86
N PHE A 376 20.08 10.32 -21.14
CA PHE A 376 19.31 11.42 -21.69
C PHE A 376 20.01 12.76 -21.49
N THR A 377 20.57 13.31 -22.56
CA THR A 377 21.37 14.56 -22.55
C THR A 377 20.69 15.76 -23.20
N ALA A 378 19.57 15.54 -23.92
CA ALA A 378 18.91 16.59 -24.71
C ALA A 378 18.14 17.63 -23.87
N LEU A 379 17.96 17.40 -22.56
CA LEU A 379 17.25 18.32 -21.68
C LEU A 379 18.05 19.59 -21.37
N GLY A 380 19.37 19.54 -21.51
CA GLY A 380 20.22 20.67 -21.19
C GLY A 380 20.00 21.21 -19.78
N ASP A 381 19.72 22.48 -19.64
CA ASP A 381 19.49 23.17 -18.37
C ASP A 381 18.01 23.26 -17.96
N ALA A 382 17.10 22.49 -18.57
CA ALA A 382 15.69 22.52 -18.22
C ALA A 382 15.50 22.16 -16.75
N ALA A 383 15.04 23.11 -15.95
CA ALA A 383 15.03 23.02 -14.51
C ALA A 383 13.70 22.51 -13.94
N ASP A 384 12.62 22.65 -14.71
CA ASP A 384 11.28 22.29 -14.25
C ASP A 384 10.36 21.73 -15.37
N ARG A 385 9.20 21.23 -14.96
CA ARG A 385 8.17 20.70 -15.86
C ARG A 385 7.73 21.70 -16.92
N LYS A 386 7.64 22.99 -16.62
CA LYS A 386 7.18 24.01 -17.56
C LYS A 386 8.20 24.24 -18.66
N ASP A 387 9.48 24.20 -18.32
CA ASP A 387 10.57 24.33 -19.30
C ASP A 387 10.62 23.09 -20.20
N PHE A 388 10.41 21.89 -19.63
CA PHE A 388 10.27 20.67 -20.40
C PHE A 388 9.06 20.70 -21.35
N GLU A 389 7.89 21.13 -20.88
CA GLU A 389 6.70 21.29 -21.71
C GLU A 389 6.91 22.34 -22.84
N ARG A 390 7.66 23.40 -22.60
CA ARG A 390 8.05 24.37 -23.65
C ARG A 390 8.97 23.74 -24.69
N LEU A 391 9.97 22.97 -24.25
CA LEU A 391 10.89 22.27 -25.16
C LEU A 391 10.13 21.31 -26.06
N VAL A 392 9.21 20.52 -25.52
CA VAL A 392 8.43 19.52 -26.28
C VAL A 392 7.37 20.18 -27.16
N ASN A 393 6.63 21.19 -26.67
CA ASN A 393 5.45 21.73 -27.32
C ASN A 393 5.69 23.04 -28.11
N GLY A 394 6.70 23.82 -27.78
CA GLY A 394 6.88 25.19 -28.26
C GLY A 394 8.05 25.41 -29.20
N ALA A 395 8.94 24.46 -29.39
CA ALA A 395 10.09 24.61 -30.26
C ALA A 395 9.76 24.28 -31.72
N LYS A 396 10.27 25.05 -32.67
CA LYS A 396 10.45 24.61 -34.05
C LYS A 396 11.24 23.30 -34.02
N ALA A 397 10.93 22.37 -34.95
CA ALA A 397 11.62 21.08 -35.05
C ALA A 397 13.15 21.30 -35.00
N THR A 398 13.73 21.02 -33.82
CA THR A 398 15.17 21.03 -33.58
C THR A 398 15.59 19.59 -33.32
N ARG A 399 16.85 19.28 -33.56
CA ARG A 399 17.42 17.95 -33.27
C ARG A 399 17.13 17.53 -31.82
N ASP A 400 17.26 18.46 -30.87
CA ASP A 400 17.04 18.22 -29.46
C ASP A 400 15.56 17.85 -29.17
N ARG A 401 14.60 18.50 -29.87
CA ARG A 401 13.18 18.16 -29.78
C ARG A 401 12.90 16.74 -30.27
N ASP A 402 13.48 16.37 -31.41
CA ASP A 402 13.26 15.04 -31.99
C ASP A 402 13.87 13.96 -31.10
N GLU A 403 15.02 14.22 -30.47
CA GLU A 403 15.66 13.35 -29.49
C GLU A 403 14.79 13.20 -28.21
N ILE A 404 14.25 14.30 -27.67
CA ILE A 404 13.31 14.27 -26.53
C ILE A 404 12.04 13.49 -26.86
N VAL A 405 11.47 13.72 -28.04
CA VAL A 405 10.26 13.01 -28.48
C VAL A 405 10.54 11.52 -28.66
N GLY A 406 11.67 11.16 -29.26
CA GLY A 406 12.13 9.78 -29.41
C GLY A 406 12.27 9.08 -28.06
N TRP A 407 12.97 9.68 -27.13
CA TRP A 407 13.17 9.16 -25.78
C TRP A 407 11.84 8.99 -25.01
N LEU A 408 10.93 9.97 -25.11
CA LEU A 408 9.60 9.85 -24.49
C LEU A 408 8.78 8.71 -25.10
N GLN A 409 8.91 8.50 -26.41
CA GLN A 409 8.21 7.41 -27.11
C GLN A 409 8.75 6.05 -26.66
N GLU A 410 10.06 5.88 -26.55
CA GLU A 410 10.69 4.67 -26.05
C GLU A 410 10.24 4.35 -24.61
N ARG A 411 10.22 5.35 -23.74
CA ARG A 411 9.72 5.23 -22.38
C ARG A 411 8.25 4.84 -22.33
N ARG A 412 7.44 5.45 -23.19
CA ARG A 412 6.02 5.14 -23.29
C ARG A 412 5.79 3.69 -23.73
N THR A 413 6.52 3.24 -24.73
CA THR A 413 6.46 1.84 -25.20
C THR A 413 6.86 0.87 -24.08
N ALA A 414 7.92 1.16 -23.33
CA ALA A 414 8.34 0.33 -22.20
C ALA A 414 7.27 0.25 -21.08
N GLU A 415 6.59 1.36 -20.77
CA GLU A 415 5.49 1.39 -19.80
C GLU A 415 4.24 0.64 -20.31
N GLU A 416 3.94 0.71 -21.60
CA GLU A 416 2.85 -0.04 -22.26
C GLU A 416 3.13 -1.55 -22.22
N GLU A 417 4.36 -1.97 -22.49
CA GLU A 417 4.78 -3.36 -22.36
C GLU A 417 4.69 -3.87 -20.92
N GLU A 418 5.11 -3.05 -19.94
CA GLU A 418 5.01 -3.42 -18.53
C GLU A 418 3.54 -3.53 -18.07
N ALA A 419 2.68 -2.61 -18.50
CA ALA A 419 1.24 -2.69 -18.25
C ALA A 419 0.63 -3.97 -18.85
N SER A 420 1.07 -4.36 -20.04
CA SER A 420 0.64 -5.60 -20.71
C SER A 420 1.12 -6.86 -19.99
N ARG A 421 2.38 -6.87 -19.54
CA ARG A 421 2.91 -7.97 -18.70
C ARG A 421 2.14 -8.11 -17.39
N LEU A 422 1.84 -6.99 -16.75
CA LEU A 422 1.07 -6.98 -15.51
C LEU A 422 -0.36 -7.49 -15.73
N PHE A 423 -1.00 -7.11 -16.84
CA PHE A 423 -2.31 -7.61 -17.21
C PHE A 423 -2.29 -9.12 -17.47
N TYR A 424 -1.25 -9.61 -18.17
CA TYR A 424 -1.02 -11.05 -18.34
C TYR A 424 -0.89 -11.78 -16.99
N VAL A 425 -0.10 -11.22 -16.07
CA VAL A 425 0.03 -11.77 -14.70
C VAL A 425 -1.34 -11.82 -14.03
N ALA A 426 -2.14 -10.77 -14.11
CA ALA A 426 -3.45 -10.71 -13.47
C ALA A 426 -4.40 -11.79 -13.97
N ILE A 427 -4.55 -11.96 -15.29
CA ILE A 427 -5.47 -12.96 -15.87
C ILE A 427 -5.02 -14.41 -15.65
N THR A 428 -3.72 -14.63 -15.46
CA THR A 428 -3.17 -15.98 -15.15
C THR A 428 -3.23 -16.36 -13.67
N ARG A 429 -3.86 -15.55 -12.81
CA ARG A 429 -4.02 -15.90 -11.38
C ARG A 429 -5.22 -16.80 -11.09
N SER A 430 -6.10 -16.98 -12.06
CA SER A 430 -7.32 -17.77 -11.91
C SER A 430 -7.08 -19.26 -12.17
N GLU A 431 -7.62 -20.09 -11.28
CA GLU A 431 -7.61 -21.56 -11.41
C GLU A 431 -8.85 -22.09 -12.14
N ARG A 432 -10.02 -21.43 -12.01
CA ARG A 432 -11.28 -21.90 -12.60
C ARG A 432 -12.09 -20.80 -13.26
N VAL A 433 -12.41 -19.71 -12.55
CA VAL A 433 -13.26 -18.63 -13.09
C VAL A 433 -12.46 -17.35 -13.25
N LEU A 434 -12.42 -16.84 -14.45
CA LEU A 434 -11.82 -15.55 -14.80
C LEU A 434 -12.88 -14.56 -15.25
N SER A 435 -12.99 -13.42 -14.60
CA SER A 435 -13.77 -12.28 -15.06
C SER A 435 -12.84 -11.11 -15.43
N VAL A 436 -12.97 -10.55 -16.60
CA VAL A 436 -12.25 -9.33 -17.01
C VAL A 436 -13.26 -8.29 -17.43
N THR A 437 -13.33 -7.20 -16.68
CA THR A 437 -14.33 -6.16 -16.86
C THR A 437 -13.71 -4.78 -16.98
N GLY A 438 -14.40 -3.88 -17.68
CA GLY A 438 -14.08 -2.47 -17.76
C GLY A 438 -15.35 -1.63 -17.89
N SER A 439 -15.21 -0.31 -17.75
CA SER A 439 -16.34 0.61 -17.85
C SER A 439 -15.93 1.99 -18.35
N ARG A 440 -16.93 2.76 -18.82
CA ARG A 440 -16.75 4.17 -19.17
C ARG A 440 -16.78 5.06 -17.92
N ARG A 441 -15.69 5.01 -17.14
CA ARG A 441 -15.54 5.90 -15.97
C ARG A 441 -15.59 7.38 -16.29
N ILE A 442 -15.13 7.74 -17.49
CA ILE A 442 -15.23 9.07 -18.10
C ILE A 442 -15.69 8.92 -19.55
N LYS A 443 -16.29 9.98 -20.11
CA LYS A 443 -16.86 9.95 -21.49
C LYS A 443 -15.86 9.50 -22.56
N SER A 444 -14.55 9.66 -22.34
CA SER A 444 -13.48 9.30 -23.26
C SER A 444 -12.82 7.95 -22.95
N ALA A 445 -13.31 7.18 -21.98
CA ALA A 445 -12.77 5.87 -21.67
C ALA A 445 -13.31 4.82 -22.64
N ASP A 446 -12.41 4.20 -23.39
CA ASP A 446 -12.67 3.06 -24.26
C ASP A 446 -12.21 1.76 -23.60
N PRO A 447 -12.64 0.59 -24.08
CA PRO A 447 -12.10 -0.67 -23.61
C PRO A 447 -10.57 -0.70 -23.75
N TYR A 448 -9.89 -1.27 -22.74
CA TYR A 448 -8.46 -1.54 -22.86
C TYR A 448 -8.19 -2.48 -24.04
N GLU A 449 -7.14 -2.24 -24.80
CA GLU A 449 -6.87 -3.01 -26.03
C GLU A 449 -6.81 -4.52 -25.80
N HIS A 450 -6.26 -4.95 -24.68
CA HIS A 450 -6.23 -6.37 -24.34
C HIS A 450 -7.62 -6.94 -24.03
N LEU A 451 -8.54 -6.18 -23.42
CA LEU A 451 -9.93 -6.61 -23.26
C LEU A 451 -10.61 -6.83 -24.61
N VAL A 452 -10.32 -5.97 -25.61
CA VAL A 452 -10.82 -6.17 -26.99
C VAL A 452 -10.24 -7.46 -27.57
N ARG A 453 -8.93 -7.68 -27.43
CA ARG A 453 -8.26 -8.93 -27.91
C ARG A 453 -8.80 -10.18 -27.23
N LEU A 454 -9.09 -10.12 -25.90
CA LEU A 454 -9.71 -11.24 -25.21
C LEU A 454 -11.07 -11.59 -25.80
N LYS A 455 -11.89 -10.59 -26.17
CA LYS A 455 -13.19 -10.80 -26.81
C LYS A 455 -13.10 -11.38 -28.22
N GLU A 456 -11.99 -11.13 -28.91
CA GLU A 456 -11.74 -11.71 -30.23
C GLU A 456 -11.20 -13.14 -30.15
N ALA A 457 -10.56 -13.50 -29.05
CA ALA A 457 -9.96 -14.81 -28.83
C ALA A 457 -10.90 -15.82 -28.14
N ALA A 458 -11.92 -15.33 -27.42
CA ALA A 458 -12.95 -16.13 -26.75
C ALA A 458 -14.06 -16.56 -27.74
#